data_75b89f38cab63f7ac22e67b0ffd7a511
#
_entry.id   75b89f38cab63f7ac22e67b0ffd7a511
#
_cell.length_a   1.000
_cell.length_b   1.000
_cell.length_c   1.000
_cell.angle_alpha   90.00
_cell.angle_beta   90.00
_cell.angle_gamma   90.00
#
_symmetry.space_group_name_H-M   'P 1'
#
loop_
_entity.id
_entity.type
_entity.pdbx_description
1 polymer ?
#
loop_
_entity_poly.entity_id
_entity_poly.type
_entity_poly.pdbx_seq_one_letter_code
_entity_poly.pdbx_strand_id
1 'polypeptide(L)'
;MANYFNTLNLREQLDQLGRCRFMDRSEFATEADYLKGKKVVIVGCGAQGLNQGLNMRDSGLDVAYALRQAAIDEQRQSYKNAKENGFEVDSYENLIPEADLVINLTPDKQHTNVVETVMPLMKEGAALGYSHGFNIVEEGMQIRKDLTVVMVAPKCPGTEVREEYKRGFGVPTLIAVHPENDPKGEGWDIAKAWAAGTGGHRAGCLESSFVAEVKSDLVGEQTILCGMLQAGSIVSYEKMVAEGIDPSYAGKLLQYGWETVTEALKFGGVTHMMDRLSNPAKIKAFELSEELKDLMRPLYNKHMDDVITGHFSSTMMADWANDDANLLGWREETGQTAFENYPEGDVEISEQEYFDNGILMVAMVRAGVELAFEAMTASGIIDESAYYESLHELPLIANTVARKRLYEMNVVISDTAEYGNYLFANVATPLLREKFMPSVSTDVIGKGLGESSNQVDNARLIEVNEAIRNHPVEYIGEELRAYMSDMKRIAVGG
;
A
#
# COMPACT_ATOMS: atom_id res chain seq x y z
N MET A 1 19.94 14.42 7.72
CA MET A 1 20.00 15.16 6.43
C MET A 1 18.71 15.94 6.25
N ALA A 2 18.65 16.94 5.39
CA ALA A 2 17.38 17.64 5.15
C ALA A 2 16.49 16.77 4.25
N ASN A 3 15.20 16.67 4.58
CA ASN A 3 14.20 16.03 3.72
C ASN A 3 14.20 16.70 2.34
N TYR A 4 14.35 15.92 1.26
CA TYR A 4 14.48 16.43 -0.10
C TYR A 4 13.29 17.30 -0.51
N PHE A 5 12.06 16.82 -0.26
CA PHE A 5 10.84 17.54 -0.61
C PHE A 5 10.81 18.96 0.00
N ASN A 6 11.25 19.11 1.24
CA ASN A 6 11.26 20.40 1.94
C ASN A 6 12.40 21.33 1.48
N THR A 7 13.34 20.84 0.67
CA THR A 7 14.36 21.70 0.01
C THR A 7 13.87 22.32 -1.27
N LEU A 8 12.79 21.79 -1.86
CA LEU A 8 12.21 22.26 -3.10
C LEU A 8 11.42 23.57 -2.89
N ASN A 9 11.38 24.41 -3.91
CA ASN A 9 10.43 25.53 -3.91
C ASN A 9 8.99 25.05 -4.16
N LEU A 10 8.00 25.88 -3.85
CA LEU A 10 6.58 25.50 -3.93
C LEU A 10 6.16 24.98 -5.31
N ARG A 11 6.70 25.57 -6.40
CA ARG A 11 6.37 25.14 -7.75
C ARG A 11 6.90 23.74 -8.04
N GLU A 12 8.12 23.45 -7.62
CA GLU A 12 8.74 22.13 -7.75
C GLU A 12 8.01 21.09 -6.87
N GLN A 13 7.61 21.48 -5.65
CA GLN A 13 6.80 20.62 -4.78
C GLN A 13 5.49 20.22 -5.46
N LEU A 14 4.74 21.18 -5.99
CA LEU A 14 3.47 20.93 -6.65
C LEU A 14 3.64 20.16 -7.97
N ASP A 15 4.70 20.42 -8.75
CA ASP A 15 5.00 19.66 -9.97
C ASP A 15 5.25 18.19 -9.66
N GLN A 16 6.00 17.90 -8.60
CA GLN A 16 6.30 16.52 -8.23
C GLN A 16 5.10 15.81 -7.54
N LEU A 17 4.34 16.50 -6.68
CA LEU A 17 3.14 15.92 -6.07
C LEU A 17 2.04 15.61 -7.10
N GLY A 18 1.87 16.49 -8.09
CA GLY A 18 0.85 16.36 -9.15
C GLY A 18 1.27 15.46 -10.32
N ARG A 19 2.40 14.77 -10.22
CA ARG A 19 2.91 13.96 -11.33
C ARG A 19 2.41 12.53 -11.25
N CYS A 20 1.36 12.22 -12.02
CA CYS A 20 0.93 10.87 -12.29
C CYS A 20 0.24 10.83 -13.66
N ARG A 21 0.58 9.86 -14.49
CA ARG A 21 -0.03 9.63 -15.79
C ARG A 21 -0.08 8.14 -16.08
N PHE A 22 -1.23 7.64 -16.44
CA PHE A 22 -1.34 6.27 -16.94
C PHE A 22 -0.61 6.15 -18.28
N MET A 23 0.28 5.18 -18.40
CA MET A 23 1.10 4.98 -19.58
C MET A 23 0.43 3.98 -20.54
N ASP A 24 0.41 4.35 -21.83
CA ASP A 24 -0.08 3.43 -22.86
C ASP A 24 0.86 2.23 -23.02
N ARG A 25 0.28 1.04 -23.26
CA ARG A 25 1.06 -0.19 -23.43
C ARG A 25 2.07 -0.11 -24.58
N SER A 26 1.78 0.68 -25.61
CA SER A 26 2.70 0.90 -26.75
C SER A 26 4.00 1.59 -26.33
N GLU A 27 4.01 2.30 -25.22
CA GLU A 27 5.22 2.94 -24.65
C GLU A 27 6.23 1.93 -24.09
N PHE A 28 5.85 0.65 -24.02
CA PHE A 28 6.71 -0.46 -23.58
C PHE A 28 7.12 -1.41 -24.71
N ALA A 29 6.82 -1.08 -25.96
CA ALA A 29 7.03 -1.99 -27.10
C ALA A 29 8.52 -2.27 -27.39
N THR A 30 9.40 -1.30 -27.14
CA THR A 30 10.85 -1.40 -27.39
C THR A 30 11.67 -1.36 -26.10
N GLU A 31 11.19 -0.70 -25.08
CA GLU A 31 11.92 -0.44 -23.83
C GLU A 31 12.08 -1.71 -22.97
N ALA A 32 11.18 -2.68 -23.08
CA ALA A 32 11.31 -3.96 -22.37
C ALA A 32 12.65 -4.67 -22.65
N ASP A 33 13.27 -4.41 -23.79
CA ASP A 33 14.55 -5.01 -24.18
C ASP A 33 15.78 -4.20 -23.73
N TYR A 34 15.60 -3.00 -23.19
CA TYR A 34 16.71 -2.10 -22.83
C TYR A 34 17.68 -2.71 -21.81
N LEU A 35 17.20 -3.52 -20.89
CA LEU A 35 18.02 -4.22 -19.89
C LEU A 35 18.55 -5.58 -20.35
N LYS A 36 18.19 -6.06 -21.54
CA LYS A 36 18.75 -7.32 -22.07
C LYS A 36 20.26 -7.19 -22.34
N GLY A 37 21.00 -8.16 -21.83
CA GLY A 37 22.45 -8.16 -21.92
C GLY A 37 23.16 -7.21 -20.93
N LYS A 38 22.42 -6.54 -20.07
CA LYS A 38 22.96 -5.75 -18.95
C LYS A 38 22.86 -6.55 -17.65
N LYS A 39 23.81 -6.35 -16.74
CA LYS A 39 23.83 -7.01 -15.43
C LYS A 39 22.92 -6.25 -14.45
N VAL A 40 21.90 -6.92 -13.94
CA VAL A 40 21.05 -6.43 -12.87
C VAL A 40 21.46 -7.08 -11.55
N VAL A 41 21.80 -6.29 -10.56
CA VAL A 41 22.17 -6.77 -9.23
C VAL A 41 21.16 -6.25 -8.20
N ILE A 42 20.49 -7.17 -7.52
CA ILE A 42 19.55 -6.83 -6.45
C ILE A 42 20.27 -6.91 -5.11
N VAL A 43 20.11 -5.88 -4.29
CA VAL A 43 20.55 -5.84 -2.90
C VAL A 43 19.34 -6.08 -2.00
N GLY A 44 19.36 -7.20 -1.27
CA GLY A 44 18.22 -7.66 -0.48
C GLY A 44 17.38 -8.71 -1.20
N CYS A 45 17.09 -9.81 -0.50
CA CYS A 45 16.29 -10.93 -1.03
C CYS A 45 15.16 -11.29 -0.04
N GLY A 46 14.39 -10.28 0.35
CA GLY A 46 13.11 -10.40 1.05
C GLY A 46 11.96 -10.69 0.07
N ALA A 47 10.71 -10.43 0.47
CA ALA A 47 9.55 -10.73 -0.36
C ALA A 47 9.58 -9.99 -1.71
N GLN A 48 9.80 -8.67 -1.72
CA GLN A 48 9.92 -7.90 -2.97
C GLN A 48 11.15 -8.32 -3.77
N GLY A 49 12.32 -8.39 -3.12
CA GLY A 49 13.57 -8.70 -3.80
C GLY A 49 13.54 -10.04 -4.52
N LEU A 50 13.08 -11.10 -3.85
CA LEU A 50 12.98 -12.43 -4.45
C LEU A 50 12.00 -12.46 -5.63
N ASN A 51 10.79 -11.95 -5.42
CA ASN A 51 9.72 -12.11 -6.40
C ASN A 51 9.92 -11.23 -7.64
N GLN A 52 10.42 -10.01 -7.48
CA GLN A 52 10.83 -9.19 -8.61
C GLN A 52 11.99 -9.82 -9.39
N GLY A 53 13.02 -10.35 -8.69
CA GLY A 53 14.14 -11.03 -9.33
C GLY A 53 13.72 -12.27 -10.13
N LEU A 54 12.80 -13.08 -9.59
CA LEU A 54 12.22 -14.23 -10.31
C LEU A 54 11.51 -13.79 -11.60
N ASN A 55 10.68 -12.74 -11.54
CA ASN A 55 9.97 -12.24 -12.71
C ASN A 55 10.93 -11.70 -13.77
N MET A 56 11.93 -10.91 -13.36
CA MET A 56 12.94 -10.36 -14.26
C MET A 56 13.74 -11.47 -14.95
N ARG A 57 14.18 -12.49 -14.21
CA ARG A 57 14.87 -13.65 -14.76
C ARG A 57 13.99 -14.40 -15.77
N ASP A 58 12.72 -14.67 -15.43
CA ASP A 58 11.78 -15.35 -16.32
C ASP A 58 11.43 -14.50 -17.56
N SER A 59 11.65 -13.18 -17.48
CA SER A 59 11.59 -12.23 -18.59
C SER A 59 12.89 -12.14 -19.40
N GLY A 60 13.91 -12.93 -19.06
CA GLY A 60 15.16 -13.04 -19.81
C GLY A 60 16.25 -12.04 -19.41
N LEU A 61 16.16 -11.41 -18.24
CA LEU A 61 17.19 -10.52 -17.71
C LEU A 61 18.24 -11.30 -16.90
N ASP A 62 19.49 -10.81 -16.92
CA ASP A 62 20.60 -11.33 -16.12
C ASP A 62 20.56 -10.73 -14.72
N VAL A 63 20.10 -11.53 -13.75
CA VAL A 63 19.86 -11.11 -12.36
C VAL A 63 20.74 -11.85 -11.38
N ALA A 64 21.44 -11.11 -10.52
CA ALA A 64 22.22 -11.64 -9.39
C ALA A 64 21.86 -10.93 -8.09
N TYR A 65 22.22 -11.50 -6.95
CA TYR A 65 21.98 -10.92 -5.63
C TYR A 65 23.30 -10.59 -4.93
N ALA A 66 23.51 -9.32 -4.62
CA ALA A 66 24.60 -8.90 -3.77
C ALA A 66 24.14 -8.83 -2.30
N LEU A 67 24.84 -9.51 -1.42
CA LEU A 67 24.55 -9.57 0.01
C LEU A 67 25.78 -9.18 0.83
N ARG A 68 25.56 -8.75 2.08
CA ARG A 68 26.65 -8.55 3.03
C ARG A 68 27.38 -9.88 3.27
N GLN A 69 28.70 -9.84 3.37
CA GLN A 69 29.51 -11.06 3.58
C GLN A 69 29.02 -11.87 4.78
N ALA A 70 28.66 -11.20 5.89
CA ALA A 70 28.11 -11.88 7.07
C ALA A 70 26.78 -12.63 6.78
N ALA A 71 25.94 -12.12 5.90
CA ALA A 71 24.70 -12.80 5.52
C ALA A 71 24.95 -14.06 4.67
N ILE A 72 26.03 -14.06 3.90
CA ILE A 72 26.50 -15.21 3.13
C ILE A 72 27.10 -16.25 4.07
N ASP A 73 28.04 -15.86 4.93
CA ASP A 73 28.77 -16.75 5.84
C ASP A 73 27.81 -17.44 6.84
N GLU A 74 26.84 -16.70 7.36
CA GLU A 74 25.81 -17.20 8.28
C GLU A 74 24.64 -17.90 7.57
N GLN A 75 24.63 -17.90 6.25
CA GLN A 75 23.53 -18.43 5.43
C GLN A 75 22.14 -17.92 5.87
N ARG A 76 22.05 -16.60 6.04
CA ARG A 76 20.79 -15.95 6.45
C ARG A 76 19.68 -16.22 5.44
N GLN A 77 18.44 -15.91 5.80
CA GLN A 77 17.26 -16.20 4.97
C GLN A 77 17.38 -15.60 3.55
N SER A 78 17.90 -14.38 3.41
CA SER A 78 18.13 -13.75 2.09
C SER A 78 19.08 -14.56 1.19
N TYR A 79 20.15 -15.13 1.77
CA TYR A 79 21.06 -16.03 1.05
C TYR A 79 20.35 -17.31 0.60
N LYS A 80 19.61 -17.96 1.52
CA LYS A 80 18.83 -19.16 1.22
C LYS A 80 17.82 -18.91 0.12
N ASN A 81 17.04 -17.84 0.24
CA ASN A 81 16.04 -17.46 -0.76
C ASN A 81 16.64 -17.35 -2.17
N ALA A 82 17.77 -16.69 -2.31
CA ALA A 82 18.41 -16.52 -3.61
C ALA A 82 19.04 -17.84 -4.12
N LYS A 83 19.78 -18.57 -3.29
CA LYS A 83 20.44 -19.82 -3.68
C LYS A 83 19.48 -20.95 -4.02
N GLU A 84 18.44 -21.15 -3.23
CA GLU A 84 17.41 -22.19 -3.47
C GLU A 84 16.65 -21.94 -4.77
N ASN A 85 16.57 -20.68 -5.20
CA ASN A 85 15.98 -20.30 -6.48
C ASN A 85 16.99 -20.24 -7.64
N GLY A 86 18.24 -20.67 -7.43
CA GLY A 86 19.25 -20.83 -8.47
C GLY A 86 19.88 -19.54 -8.98
N PHE A 87 19.86 -18.48 -8.19
CA PHE A 87 20.53 -17.23 -8.53
C PHE A 87 22.02 -17.24 -8.19
N GLU A 88 22.78 -16.43 -8.92
CA GLU A 88 24.11 -16.02 -8.52
C GLU A 88 24.03 -15.16 -7.26
N VAL A 89 24.83 -15.47 -6.24
CA VAL A 89 24.89 -14.70 -5.00
C VAL A 89 26.35 -14.55 -4.60
N ASP A 90 26.74 -13.29 -4.38
CA ASP A 90 28.09 -12.97 -3.89
C ASP A 90 28.05 -11.67 -3.05
N SER A 91 29.20 -11.24 -2.55
CA SER A 91 29.35 -10.01 -1.76
C SER A 91 29.14 -8.74 -2.60
N TYR A 92 28.98 -7.63 -1.92
CA TYR A 92 28.87 -6.31 -2.58
C TYR A 92 30.11 -6.01 -3.41
N GLU A 93 31.29 -6.30 -2.88
CA GLU A 93 32.60 -6.04 -3.50
C GLU A 93 32.78 -6.77 -4.83
N ASN A 94 32.16 -7.93 -4.97
CA ASN A 94 32.30 -8.77 -6.17
C ASN A 94 31.26 -8.42 -7.24
N LEU A 95 30.00 -8.19 -6.88
CA LEU A 95 28.92 -8.03 -7.86
C LEU A 95 28.60 -6.58 -8.21
N ILE A 96 28.68 -5.65 -7.26
CA ILE A 96 28.29 -4.25 -7.52
C ILE A 96 29.14 -3.58 -8.59
N PRO A 97 30.47 -3.78 -8.67
CA PRO A 97 31.29 -3.17 -9.74
C PRO A 97 30.92 -3.60 -11.17
N GLU A 98 30.28 -4.76 -11.32
CA GLU A 98 29.87 -5.29 -12.62
C GLU A 98 28.44 -4.82 -13.04
N ALA A 99 27.66 -4.34 -12.08
CA ALA A 99 26.26 -4.03 -12.29
C ALA A 99 26.03 -2.80 -13.21
N ASP A 100 25.13 -2.93 -14.16
CA ASP A 100 24.55 -1.81 -14.91
C ASP A 100 23.40 -1.14 -14.16
N LEU A 101 22.62 -1.96 -13.44
CA LEU A 101 21.54 -1.53 -12.56
C LEU A 101 21.68 -2.24 -11.20
N VAL A 102 21.82 -1.47 -10.15
CA VAL A 102 21.76 -1.93 -8.76
C VAL A 102 20.40 -1.59 -8.20
N ILE A 103 19.63 -2.57 -7.74
CA ILE A 103 18.29 -2.36 -7.17
C ILE A 103 18.35 -2.61 -5.66
N ASN A 104 18.09 -1.57 -4.87
CA ASN A 104 18.02 -1.68 -3.41
C ASN A 104 16.59 -2.07 -2.98
N LEU A 105 16.41 -3.32 -2.56
CA LEU A 105 15.15 -3.89 -2.04
C LEU A 105 15.33 -4.40 -0.61
N THR A 106 16.18 -3.73 0.15
CA THR A 106 16.27 -3.92 1.61
C THR A 106 15.16 -3.13 2.31
N PRO A 107 14.86 -3.38 3.59
CA PRO A 107 13.96 -2.52 4.36
C PRO A 107 14.42 -1.06 4.40
N ASP A 108 13.48 -0.10 4.40
CA ASP A 108 13.77 1.34 4.34
C ASP A 108 14.77 1.80 5.39
N LYS A 109 14.64 1.34 6.62
CA LYS A 109 15.58 1.58 7.73
C LYS A 109 17.05 1.28 7.39
N GLN A 110 17.30 0.39 6.44
CA GLN A 110 18.66 -0.01 6.04
C GLN A 110 19.17 0.75 4.82
N HIS A 111 18.31 1.49 4.11
CA HIS A 111 18.63 2.07 2.80
C HIS A 111 19.86 2.98 2.86
N THR A 112 19.95 3.91 3.80
CA THR A 112 21.10 4.81 3.92
C THR A 112 22.41 4.03 4.09
N ASN A 113 22.47 3.07 5.02
CA ASN A 113 23.67 2.28 5.24
C ASN A 113 24.04 1.41 4.02
N VAL A 114 23.05 0.86 3.34
CA VAL A 114 23.26 0.07 2.12
C VAL A 114 23.81 0.95 1.01
N VAL A 115 23.17 2.09 0.76
CA VAL A 115 23.58 3.00 -0.32
C VAL A 115 24.96 3.58 -0.06
N GLU A 116 25.28 3.99 1.17
CA GLU A 116 26.63 4.44 1.55
C GLU A 116 27.69 3.38 1.29
N THR A 117 27.34 2.10 1.42
CA THR A 117 28.26 0.98 1.18
C THR A 117 28.38 0.63 -0.29
N VAL A 118 27.26 0.55 -1.03
CA VAL A 118 27.28 0.06 -2.42
C VAL A 118 27.59 1.16 -3.44
N MET A 119 27.18 2.40 -3.19
CA MET A 119 27.37 3.51 -4.13
C MET A 119 28.86 3.75 -4.51
N PRO A 120 29.83 3.71 -3.58
CA PRO A 120 31.25 3.81 -3.94
C PRO A 120 31.77 2.69 -4.85
N LEU A 121 31.14 1.50 -4.80
CA LEU A 121 31.51 0.33 -5.59
C LEU A 121 30.89 0.35 -6.99
N MET A 122 29.83 1.14 -7.22
CA MET A 122 29.14 1.19 -8.50
C MET A 122 30.04 1.81 -9.58
N LYS A 123 30.04 1.19 -10.75
CA LYS A 123 30.75 1.74 -11.93
C LYS A 123 30.17 3.06 -12.36
N GLU A 124 30.98 3.90 -13.02
CA GLU A 124 30.55 5.19 -13.55
C GLU A 124 29.38 5.03 -14.54
N GLY A 125 28.35 5.84 -14.37
CA GLY A 125 27.17 5.85 -15.23
C GLY A 125 26.25 4.66 -15.08
N ALA A 126 26.37 3.86 -14.00
CA ALA A 126 25.38 2.84 -13.63
C ALA A 126 24.10 3.48 -13.10
N ALA A 127 23.06 2.65 -12.92
CA ALA A 127 21.81 3.08 -12.34
C ALA A 127 21.59 2.48 -10.94
N LEU A 128 20.97 3.27 -10.06
CA LEU A 128 20.49 2.86 -8.74
C LEU A 128 18.95 2.87 -8.75
N GLY A 129 18.36 1.73 -8.40
CA GLY A 129 16.92 1.52 -8.40
C GLY A 129 16.34 1.34 -6.99
N TYR A 130 15.11 1.81 -6.80
CA TYR A 130 14.30 1.67 -5.60
C TYR A 130 12.90 1.16 -5.94
N SER A 131 12.24 0.49 -5.01
CA SER A 131 10.79 0.20 -5.10
C SER A 131 9.94 1.07 -4.16
N HIS A 132 10.57 1.84 -3.27
CA HIS A 132 9.98 2.89 -2.46
C HIS A 132 11.01 4.01 -2.28
N GLY A 133 10.58 5.25 -2.43
CA GLY A 133 11.49 6.40 -2.53
C GLY A 133 11.89 7.05 -1.20
N PHE A 134 11.60 6.43 -0.04
CA PHE A 134 11.80 7.01 1.30
C PHE A 134 13.23 7.55 1.50
N ASN A 135 14.24 6.77 1.13
CA ASN A 135 15.65 7.16 1.27
C ASN A 135 16.01 8.46 0.52
N ILE A 136 15.44 8.65 -0.68
CA ILE A 136 15.66 9.87 -1.48
C ILE A 136 14.84 11.03 -0.91
N VAL A 137 13.55 10.82 -0.66
CA VAL A 137 12.61 11.90 -0.33
C VAL A 137 12.70 12.31 1.14
N GLU A 138 12.63 11.36 2.05
CA GLU A 138 12.51 11.62 3.49
C GLU A 138 13.86 11.69 4.18
N GLU A 139 14.78 10.77 3.89
CA GLU A 139 16.13 10.81 4.44
C GLU A 139 17.03 11.82 3.69
N GLY A 140 16.66 12.23 2.48
CA GLY A 140 17.41 13.19 1.66
C GLY A 140 18.78 12.67 1.22
N MET A 141 18.87 11.37 0.93
CA MET A 141 20.11 10.72 0.51
C MET A 141 20.65 11.36 -0.75
N GLN A 142 21.90 11.78 -0.71
CA GLN A 142 22.59 12.37 -1.86
C GLN A 142 23.30 11.28 -2.67
N ILE A 143 22.92 11.14 -3.93
CA ILE A 143 23.51 10.15 -4.85
C ILE A 143 24.56 10.80 -5.73
N ARG A 144 25.63 10.08 -6.06
CA ARG A 144 26.66 10.51 -7.01
C ARG A 144 26.01 11.00 -8.30
N LYS A 145 26.48 12.14 -8.83
CA LYS A 145 25.85 12.82 -9.99
C LYS A 145 26.03 12.09 -11.32
N ASP A 146 26.95 11.14 -11.41
CA ASP A 146 27.17 10.28 -12.57
C ASP A 146 26.17 9.10 -12.64
N LEU A 147 25.44 8.81 -11.55
CA LEU A 147 24.48 7.72 -11.48
C LEU A 147 23.07 8.17 -11.89
N THR A 148 22.36 7.29 -12.59
CA THR A 148 20.91 7.44 -12.84
C THR A 148 20.13 6.84 -11.69
N VAL A 149 19.10 7.53 -11.18
CA VAL A 149 18.25 7.04 -10.08
C VAL A 149 16.83 6.86 -10.57
N VAL A 150 16.33 5.64 -10.44
CA VAL A 150 14.99 5.25 -10.89
C VAL A 150 14.20 4.55 -9.78
N MET A 151 12.88 4.60 -9.87
CA MET A 151 11.98 3.87 -9.01
C MET A 151 10.99 3.04 -9.84
N VAL A 152 10.76 1.81 -9.40
CA VAL A 152 9.69 0.94 -9.89
C VAL A 152 9.00 0.35 -8.67
N ALA A 153 7.81 0.86 -8.37
CA ALA A 153 7.03 0.55 -7.17
C ALA A 153 5.76 -0.26 -7.55
N PRO A 154 5.81 -1.60 -7.49
CA PRO A 154 4.61 -2.43 -7.64
C PRO A 154 3.65 -2.17 -6.48
N LYS A 155 2.38 -1.86 -6.78
CA LYS A 155 1.36 -1.55 -5.78
C LYS A 155 0.68 -2.81 -5.26
N CYS A 156 1.48 -3.64 -4.59
CA CYS A 156 1.02 -4.85 -3.88
C CYS A 156 2.15 -5.47 -3.05
N PRO A 157 1.84 -6.38 -2.10
CA PRO A 157 2.84 -7.19 -1.42
C PRO A 157 3.69 -8.02 -2.39
N GLY A 158 4.97 -8.27 -2.04
CA GLY A 158 5.92 -8.93 -2.92
C GLY A 158 5.48 -10.31 -3.42
N THR A 159 4.73 -11.08 -2.63
CA THR A 159 4.19 -12.39 -3.04
C THR A 159 3.20 -12.27 -4.21
N GLU A 160 2.36 -11.23 -4.19
CA GLU A 160 1.36 -10.98 -5.25
C GLU A 160 2.04 -10.55 -6.57
N VAL A 161 3.17 -9.84 -6.50
CA VAL A 161 3.98 -9.53 -7.70
C VAL A 161 4.30 -10.81 -8.48
N ARG A 162 4.66 -11.90 -7.78
CA ARG A 162 4.99 -13.18 -8.40
C ARG A 162 3.76 -13.93 -8.89
N GLU A 163 2.72 -14.01 -8.08
CA GLU A 163 1.51 -14.78 -8.42
C GLU A 163 0.78 -14.19 -9.62
N GLU A 164 0.63 -12.88 -9.70
CA GLU A 164 0.00 -12.22 -10.85
C GLU A 164 0.86 -12.33 -12.12
N TYR A 165 2.18 -12.30 -11.99
CA TYR A 165 3.08 -12.54 -13.12
C TYR A 165 2.91 -13.96 -13.69
N LYS A 166 2.85 -14.99 -12.84
CA LYS A 166 2.63 -16.39 -13.28
C LYS A 166 1.28 -16.60 -13.96
N ARG A 167 0.26 -15.82 -13.58
CA ARG A 167 -1.06 -15.83 -14.23
C ARG A 167 -1.06 -15.15 -15.60
N GLY A 168 0.07 -14.61 -16.05
CA GLY A 168 0.18 -13.87 -17.31
C GLY A 168 -0.20 -12.39 -17.21
N PHE A 169 -0.49 -11.92 -16.00
CA PHE A 169 -0.77 -10.52 -15.69
C PHE A 169 0.45 -9.84 -15.06
N GLY A 170 0.23 -8.83 -14.34
CA GLY A 170 1.16 -8.13 -13.47
C GLY A 170 0.35 -7.38 -12.44
N VAL A 171 0.99 -6.48 -11.74
CA VAL A 171 0.36 -5.58 -10.77
C VAL A 171 0.54 -4.14 -11.23
N PRO A 172 -0.40 -3.24 -10.95
CA PRO A 172 -0.21 -1.81 -11.20
C PRO A 172 1.10 -1.34 -10.57
N THR A 173 1.85 -0.55 -11.32
CA THR A 173 3.23 -0.19 -10.94
C THR A 173 3.46 1.29 -11.21
N LEU A 174 3.87 2.04 -10.18
CA LEU A 174 4.38 3.40 -10.37
C LEU A 174 5.84 3.34 -10.80
N ILE A 175 6.21 4.17 -11.77
CA ILE A 175 7.61 4.33 -12.20
C ILE A 175 8.00 5.80 -12.16
N ALA A 176 9.23 6.06 -11.75
CA ALA A 176 9.76 7.42 -11.66
C ALA A 176 11.26 7.49 -11.93
N VAL A 177 11.71 8.68 -12.33
CA VAL A 177 13.12 9.04 -12.46
C VAL A 177 13.38 10.21 -11.53
N HIS A 178 14.43 10.13 -10.72
CA HIS A 178 14.81 11.24 -9.85
C HIS A 178 15.43 12.37 -10.69
N PRO A 179 14.84 13.59 -10.67
CA PRO A 179 15.22 14.63 -11.61
C PRO A 179 16.66 15.13 -11.46
N GLU A 180 17.27 14.95 -10.30
CA GLU A 180 18.65 15.35 -10.04
C GLU A 180 19.70 14.32 -10.48
N ASN A 181 19.26 13.09 -10.86
CA ASN A 181 20.14 11.97 -11.13
C ASN A 181 19.71 11.19 -12.38
N ASP A 182 19.79 11.84 -13.53
CA ASP A 182 19.63 11.22 -14.86
C ASP A 182 20.59 11.89 -15.88
N PRO A 183 21.91 11.77 -15.68
CA PRO A 183 22.89 12.53 -16.46
C PRO A 183 22.92 12.17 -17.94
N LYS A 184 22.41 10.98 -18.31
CA LYS A 184 22.38 10.52 -19.71
C LYS A 184 20.98 10.57 -20.34
N GLY A 185 19.95 10.87 -19.56
CA GLY A 185 18.55 10.82 -20.00
C GLY A 185 18.02 9.41 -20.26
N GLU A 186 18.63 8.38 -19.65
CA GLU A 186 18.28 6.96 -19.82
C GLU A 186 17.31 6.44 -18.74
N GLY A 187 16.97 7.28 -17.75
CA GLY A 187 16.21 6.85 -16.58
C GLY A 187 14.86 6.23 -16.92
N TRP A 188 14.13 6.81 -17.86
CA TRP A 188 12.83 6.27 -18.28
C TRP A 188 12.96 4.93 -19.02
N ASP A 189 13.99 4.73 -19.84
CA ASP A 189 14.23 3.47 -20.54
C ASP A 189 14.53 2.34 -19.52
N ILE A 190 15.33 2.67 -18.49
CA ILE A 190 15.67 1.74 -17.40
C ILE A 190 14.41 1.39 -16.58
N ALA A 191 13.64 2.39 -16.15
CA ALA A 191 12.44 2.20 -15.35
C ALA A 191 11.38 1.38 -16.09
N LYS A 192 11.13 1.68 -17.37
CA LYS A 192 10.22 0.92 -18.24
C LYS A 192 10.67 -0.53 -18.43
N ALA A 193 11.97 -0.74 -18.69
CA ALA A 193 12.52 -2.09 -18.86
C ALA A 193 12.40 -2.93 -17.58
N TRP A 194 12.65 -2.33 -16.42
CA TRP A 194 12.47 -3.01 -15.15
C TRP A 194 10.98 -3.31 -14.88
N ALA A 195 10.07 -2.34 -15.06
CA ALA A 195 8.64 -2.55 -14.92
C ALA A 195 8.11 -3.63 -15.88
N ALA A 196 8.63 -3.66 -17.12
CA ALA A 196 8.30 -4.71 -18.08
C ALA A 196 8.83 -6.08 -17.64
N GLY A 197 10.06 -6.14 -17.11
CA GLY A 197 10.68 -7.34 -16.57
C GLY A 197 9.92 -7.92 -15.38
N THR A 198 9.30 -7.10 -14.56
CA THR A 198 8.45 -7.55 -13.45
C THR A 198 7.00 -7.83 -13.84
N GLY A 199 6.59 -7.49 -15.06
CA GLY A 199 5.24 -7.70 -15.58
C GLY A 199 4.28 -6.53 -15.38
N GLY A 200 4.70 -5.44 -14.71
CA GLY A 200 3.86 -4.28 -14.40
C GLY A 200 3.17 -3.66 -15.61
N HIS A 201 3.87 -3.59 -16.76
CA HIS A 201 3.33 -3.07 -18.02
C HIS A 201 2.07 -3.81 -18.52
N ARG A 202 1.80 -5.03 -18.05
CA ARG A 202 0.61 -5.81 -18.41
C ARG A 202 -0.62 -5.40 -17.60
N ALA A 203 -0.42 -4.94 -16.39
CA ALA A 203 -1.50 -4.47 -15.51
C ALA A 203 -1.72 -2.96 -15.59
N GLY A 204 -0.69 -2.22 -15.97
CA GLY A 204 -0.65 -0.77 -16.10
C GLY A 204 0.50 -0.15 -15.32
N CYS A 205 1.22 0.74 -16.00
CA CYS A 205 2.24 1.57 -15.37
C CYS A 205 1.76 3.02 -15.29
N LEU A 206 2.11 3.67 -14.19
CA LEU A 206 1.87 5.09 -13.99
C LEU A 206 3.21 5.81 -13.94
N GLU A 207 3.42 6.75 -14.87
CA GLU A 207 4.51 7.71 -14.77
C GLU A 207 4.25 8.62 -13.58
N SER A 208 5.15 8.64 -12.59
CA SER A 208 5.00 9.36 -11.35
C SER A 208 6.30 10.08 -10.97
N SER A 209 6.42 10.50 -9.74
CA SER A 209 7.64 11.01 -9.14
C SER A 209 7.95 10.29 -7.84
N PHE A 210 9.20 10.35 -7.38
CA PHE A 210 9.59 9.87 -6.06
C PHE A 210 8.76 10.54 -4.95
N VAL A 211 8.48 11.83 -5.09
CA VAL A 211 7.72 12.60 -4.11
C VAL A 211 6.26 12.17 -4.07
N ALA A 212 5.60 12.07 -5.23
CA ALA A 212 4.19 11.68 -5.29
C ALA A 212 3.98 10.29 -4.72
N GLU A 213 4.83 9.34 -5.09
CA GLU A 213 4.76 7.96 -4.58
C GLU A 213 4.93 7.94 -3.06
N VAL A 214 6.04 8.47 -2.53
CA VAL A 214 6.32 8.42 -1.09
C VAL A 214 5.25 9.13 -0.26
N LYS A 215 4.81 10.32 -0.70
CA LYS A 215 3.84 11.10 0.08
C LYS A 215 2.44 10.47 0.07
N SER A 216 1.99 9.89 -1.05
CA SER A 216 0.69 9.21 -1.10
C SER A 216 0.71 7.86 -0.38
N ASP A 217 1.75 7.07 -0.58
CA ASP A 217 1.96 5.76 0.02
C ASP A 217 1.94 5.86 1.57
N LEU A 218 2.79 6.72 2.13
CA LEU A 218 2.84 6.94 3.57
C LEU A 218 1.50 7.36 4.18
N VAL A 219 0.70 8.17 3.50
CA VAL A 219 -0.62 8.58 4.00
C VAL A 219 -1.64 7.45 3.89
N GLY A 220 -1.66 6.75 2.76
CA GLY A 220 -2.53 5.60 2.55
C GLY A 220 -2.32 4.52 3.61
N GLU A 221 -1.07 4.09 3.77
CA GLU A 221 -0.68 3.04 4.73
C GLU A 221 -1.04 3.41 6.17
N GLN A 222 -0.76 4.65 6.61
CA GLN A 222 -1.06 5.09 7.96
C GLN A 222 -2.56 5.13 8.25
N THR A 223 -3.37 5.56 7.27
CA THR A 223 -4.78 5.89 7.48
C THR A 223 -5.71 4.74 7.11
N ILE A 224 -6.19 4.71 5.86
CA ILE A 224 -7.21 3.73 5.47
C ILE A 224 -6.66 2.32 5.26
N LEU A 225 -5.45 2.18 4.72
CA LEU A 225 -4.96 0.85 4.38
C LEU A 225 -4.72 -0.02 5.60
N CYS A 226 -4.16 0.55 6.68
CA CYS A 226 -3.87 -0.19 7.92
C CYS A 226 -4.62 0.40 9.13
N GLY A 227 -4.49 1.69 9.39
CA GLY A 227 -4.91 2.34 10.64
C GLY A 227 -6.40 2.23 10.93
N MET A 228 -7.25 2.48 9.95
CA MET A 228 -8.70 2.36 10.10
C MET A 228 -9.13 0.91 10.28
N LEU A 229 -8.52 -0.04 9.57
CA LEU A 229 -8.82 -1.47 9.74
C LEU A 229 -8.43 -1.94 11.15
N GLN A 230 -7.29 -1.52 11.67
CA GLN A 230 -6.85 -1.86 13.02
C GLN A 230 -7.78 -1.25 14.07
N ALA A 231 -7.97 0.06 14.05
CA ALA A 231 -8.84 0.74 15.01
C ALA A 231 -10.29 0.22 14.95
N GLY A 232 -10.82 0.06 13.72
CA GLY A 232 -12.16 -0.47 13.46
C GLY A 232 -12.35 -1.89 13.98
N SER A 233 -11.36 -2.78 13.80
CA SER A 233 -11.39 -4.13 14.33
C SER A 233 -11.47 -4.15 15.85
N ILE A 234 -10.62 -3.39 16.52
CA ILE A 234 -10.56 -3.35 17.99
C ILE A 234 -11.87 -2.84 18.57
N VAL A 235 -12.35 -1.65 18.15
CA VAL A 235 -13.55 -1.05 18.76
C VAL A 235 -14.84 -1.80 18.41
N SER A 236 -14.94 -2.37 17.19
CA SER A 236 -16.11 -3.13 16.78
C SER A 236 -16.19 -4.47 17.50
N TYR A 237 -15.06 -5.15 17.70
CA TYR A 237 -15.00 -6.39 18.49
C TYR A 237 -15.43 -6.13 19.94
N GLU A 238 -14.82 -5.13 20.58
CA GLU A 238 -15.17 -4.74 21.95
C GLU A 238 -16.66 -4.44 22.11
N LYS A 239 -17.24 -3.71 21.17
CA LYS A 239 -18.67 -3.37 21.16
C LYS A 239 -19.55 -4.59 21.05
N MET A 240 -19.27 -5.46 20.09
CA MET A 240 -20.06 -6.68 19.88
C MET A 240 -20.06 -7.59 21.09
N VAL A 241 -18.89 -7.86 21.66
CA VAL A 241 -18.74 -8.71 22.83
C VAL A 241 -19.40 -8.11 24.07
N ALA A 242 -19.25 -6.80 24.28
CA ALA A 242 -19.91 -6.09 25.39
C ALA A 242 -21.44 -6.16 25.32
N GLU A 243 -22.00 -6.26 24.12
CA GLU A 243 -23.45 -6.37 23.87
C GLU A 243 -23.94 -7.84 23.73
N GLY A 244 -23.07 -8.81 24.07
CA GLY A 244 -23.43 -10.21 24.15
C GLY A 244 -23.41 -10.99 22.82
N ILE A 245 -22.76 -10.48 21.80
CA ILE A 245 -22.42 -11.24 20.59
C ILE A 245 -21.34 -12.28 20.94
N ASP A 246 -21.46 -13.47 20.41
CA ASP A 246 -20.47 -14.53 20.60
C ASP A 246 -19.07 -14.07 20.17
N PRO A 247 -18.03 -14.17 21.01
CA PRO A 247 -16.69 -13.68 20.71
C PRO A 247 -16.05 -14.32 19.48
N SER A 248 -16.30 -15.62 19.23
CA SER A 248 -15.78 -16.31 18.05
C SER A 248 -16.43 -15.77 16.77
N TYR A 249 -17.76 -15.57 16.80
CA TYR A 249 -18.49 -14.98 15.71
C TYR A 249 -18.01 -13.53 15.44
N ALA A 250 -17.93 -12.70 16.48
CA ALA A 250 -17.48 -11.32 16.37
C ALA A 250 -16.08 -11.21 15.76
N GLY A 251 -15.15 -12.06 16.23
CA GLY A 251 -13.79 -12.12 15.69
C GLY A 251 -13.75 -12.52 14.22
N LYS A 252 -14.47 -13.58 13.83
CA LYS A 252 -14.54 -14.02 12.44
C LYS A 252 -15.23 -13.01 11.52
N LEU A 253 -16.31 -12.38 11.97
CA LEU A 253 -17.03 -11.37 11.21
C LEU A 253 -16.06 -10.21 10.82
N LEU A 254 -15.23 -9.77 11.73
CA LEU A 254 -14.26 -8.70 11.45
C LEU A 254 -13.07 -9.19 10.64
N GLN A 255 -12.43 -10.28 11.08
CA GLN A 255 -11.20 -10.78 10.45
C GLN A 255 -11.38 -11.04 8.95
N TYR A 256 -12.44 -11.72 8.54
CA TYR A 256 -12.72 -12.07 7.14
C TYR A 256 -13.65 -11.06 6.46
N GLY A 257 -14.39 -10.29 7.25
CA GLY A 257 -15.32 -9.28 6.72
C GLY A 257 -14.63 -8.12 6.02
N TRP A 258 -13.47 -7.67 6.52
CA TRP A 258 -12.70 -6.63 5.84
C TRP A 258 -12.33 -7.05 4.42
N GLU A 259 -11.82 -8.27 4.24
CA GLU A 259 -11.51 -8.81 2.92
C GLU A 259 -12.75 -8.88 2.02
N THR A 260 -13.84 -9.46 2.52
CA THR A 260 -15.08 -9.62 1.75
C THR A 260 -15.67 -8.29 1.32
N VAL A 261 -15.70 -7.30 2.23
CA VAL A 261 -16.26 -5.96 1.96
C VAL A 261 -15.36 -5.20 0.96
N THR A 262 -14.06 -5.22 1.16
CA THR A 262 -13.14 -4.45 0.31
C THR A 262 -12.92 -5.10 -1.06
N GLU A 263 -13.06 -6.43 -1.19
CA GLU A 263 -12.98 -7.10 -2.48
C GLU A 263 -14.02 -6.54 -3.49
N ALA A 264 -15.18 -6.10 -3.00
CA ALA A 264 -16.20 -5.47 -3.82
C ALA A 264 -15.72 -4.17 -4.49
N LEU A 265 -14.74 -3.46 -3.91
CA LEU A 265 -14.17 -2.24 -4.49
C LEU A 265 -13.50 -2.50 -5.85
N LYS A 266 -12.92 -3.68 -6.06
CA LYS A 266 -12.25 -4.05 -7.32
C LYS A 266 -13.19 -4.08 -8.51
N PHE A 267 -14.48 -4.34 -8.29
CA PHE A 267 -15.47 -4.54 -9.35
C PHE A 267 -16.22 -3.27 -9.76
N GLY A 268 -16.23 -2.25 -8.92
CA GLY A 268 -16.94 -1.03 -9.22
C GLY A 268 -16.86 0.06 -8.15
N GLY A 269 -15.75 0.09 -7.40
CA GLY A 269 -15.48 1.12 -6.40
C GLY A 269 -16.41 1.08 -5.20
N VAL A 270 -16.49 2.22 -4.54
CA VAL A 270 -17.35 2.41 -3.35
C VAL A 270 -18.82 2.20 -3.70
N THR A 271 -19.25 2.61 -4.90
CA THR A 271 -20.61 2.36 -5.39
C THR A 271 -20.95 0.87 -5.37
N HIS A 272 -20.11 0.03 -5.96
CA HIS A 272 -20.37 -1.41 -6.00
C HIS A 272 -20.35 -2.07 -4.60
N MET A 273 -19.44 -1.66 -3.74
CA MET A 273 -19.42 -2.12 -2.35
C MET A 273 -20.72 -1.77 -1.61
N MET A 274 -21.17 -0.53 -1.73
CA MET A 274 -22.43 -0.07 -1.12
C MET A 274 -23.68 -0.74 -1.73
N ASP A 275 -23.62 -1.12 -3.00
CA ASP A 275 -24.71 -1.82 -3.70
C ASP A 275 -24.88 -3.29 -3.24
N ARG A 276 -23.93 -3.84 -2.49
CA ARG A 276 -24.06 -5.15 -1.84
C ARG A 276 -25.00 -5.12 -0.61
N LEU A 277 -25.26 -3.93 -0.07
CA LEU A 277 -26.18 -3.73 1.05
C LEU A 277 -27.65 -3.67 0.57
N SER A 278 -28.58 -4.08 1.44
CA SER A 278 -29.99 -3.74 1.24
C SER A 278 -30.18 -2.21 1.23
N ASN A 279 -31.24 -1.71 0.60
CA ASN A 279 -31.49 -0.27 0.54
C ASN A 279 -31.53 0.42 1.92
N PRO A 280 -32.20 -0.13 2.96
CA PRO A 280 -32.15 0.44 4.30
C PRO A 280 -30.74 0.43 4.89
N ALA A 281 -30.00 -0.67 4.69
CA ALA A 281 -28.64 -0.82 5.19
C ALA A 281 -27.68 0.16 4.48
N LYS A 282 -27.85 0.39 3.18
CA LYS A 282 -27.09 1.38 2.41
C LYS A 282 -27.27 2.81 2.95
N ILE A 283 -28.52 3.22 3.20
CA ILE A 283 -28.81 4.53 3.80
C ILE A 283 -28.12 4.63 5.17
N LYS A 284 -28.23 3.58 5.99
CA LYS A 284 -27.64 3.56 7.32
C LYS A 284 -26.11 3.59 7.27
N ALA A 285 -25.49 2.81 6.38
CA ALA A 285 -24.04 2.85 6.16
C ALA A 285 -23.56 4.23 5.70
N PHE A 286 -24.33 4.86 4.81
CA PHE A 286 -24.04 6.22 4.34
C PHE A 286 -24.06 7.22 5.50
N GLU A 287 -25.09 7.22 6.34
CA GLU A 287 -25.21 8.12 7.49
C GLU A 287 -24.08 7.92 8.49
N LEU A 288 -23.74 6.67 8.82
CA LEU A 288 -22.60 6.33 9.68
C LEU A 288 -21.27 6.80 9.08
N SER A 289 -21.10 6.67 7.77
CA SER A 289 -19.87 7.12 7.12
C SER A 289 -19.73 8.64 7.09
N GLU A 290 -20.83 9.41 6.96
CA GLU A 290 -20.74 10.87 7.08
C GLU A 290 -20.38 11.30 8.51
N GLU A 291 -20.97 10.67 9.54
CA GLU A 291 -20.61 10.91 10.94
C GLU A 291 -19.13 10.57 11.20
N LEU A 292 -18.64 9.45 10.67
CA LEU A 292 -17.23 9.07 10.72
C LEU A 292 -16.33 10.07 10.01
N LYS A 293 -16.73 10.57 8.83
CA LYS A 293 -15.96 11.58 8.09
C LYS A 293 -15.82 12.86 8.90
N ASP A 294 -16.90 13.35 9.51
CA ASP A 294 -16.86 14.55 10.33
C ASP A 294 -15.92 14.38 11.55
N LEU A 295 -15.99 13.22 12.22
CA LEU A 295 -15.18 12.93 13.40
C LEU A 295 -13.70 12.73 13.05
N MET A 296 -13.40 12.02 11.96
CA MET A 296 -12.04 11.56 11.64
C MET A 296 -11.27 12.53 10.73
N ARG A 297 -11.93 13.43 10.03
CA ARG A 297 -11.28 14.39 9.11
C ARG A 297 -10.09 15.14 9.72
N PRO A 298 -10.16 15.66 10.96
CA PRO A 298 -9.01 16.32 11.56
C PRO A 298 -7.80 15.40 11.72
N LEU A 299 -8.02 14.11 12.00
CA LEU A 299 -6.95 13.13 12.13
C LEU A 299 -6.30 12.81 10.78
N TYR A 300 -7.11 12.58 9.73
CA TYR A 300 -6.60 12.36 8.37
C TYR A 300 -5.77 13.55 7.87
N ASN A 301 -6.29 14.77 8.04
CA ASN A 301 -5.57 15.98 7.68
C ASN A 301 -4.26 16.12 8.45
N LYS A 302 -4.27 15.81 9.76
CA LYS A 302 -3.05 15.83 10.56
C LYS A 302 -1.99 14.87 10.04
N HIS A 303 -2.37 13.62 9.70
CA HIS A 303 -1.43 12.65 9.13
C HIS A 303 -0.88 13.11 7.78
N MET A 304 -1.72 13.71 6.94
CA MET A 304 -1.27 14.31 5.69
C MET A 304 -0.27 15.45 5.93
N ASP A 305 -0.57 16.35 6.86
CA ASP A 305 0.32 17.46 7.23
C ASP A 305 1.66 16.95 7.80
N ASP A 306 1.62 15.93 8.66
CA ASP A 306 2.82 15.32 9.24
C ASP A 306 3.71 14.68 8.17
N VAL A 307 3.11 14.05 7.16
CA VAL A 307 3.83 13.47 6.02
C VAL A 307 4.41 14.57 5.13
N ILE A 308 3.62 15.59 4.77
CA ILE A 308 4.08 16.71 3.92
C ILE A 308 5.22 17.49 4.57
N THR A 309 5.12 17.77 5.85
CA THR A 309 6.14 18.53 6.60
C THR A 309 7.40 17.71 6.92
N GLY A 310 7.35 16.38 6.79
CA GLY A 310 8.42 15.46 7.20
C GLY A 310 8.44 15.20 8.71
N HIS A 311 7.41 15.64 9.44
CA HIS A 311 7.30 15.37 10.86
C HIS A 311 7.14 13.89 11.17
N PHE A 312 6.31 13.18 10.38
CA PHE A 312 6.16 11.73 10.48
C PHE A 312 7.51 11.02 10.35
N SER A 313 8.23 11.27 9.24
CA SER A 313 9.49 10.59 8.94
C SER A 313 10.56 10.88 10.00
N SER A 314 10.66 12.14 10.46
CA SER A 314 11.61 12.50 11.51
C SER A 314 11.30 11.83 12.85
N THR A 315 10.02 11.67 13.19
CA THR A 315 9.58 10.99 14.41
C THR A 315 9.90 9.49 14.35
N MET A 316 9.62 8.85 13.22
CA MET A 316 9.92 7.44 13.00
C MET A 316 11.43 7.17 13.00
N MET A 317 12.22 7.99 12.31
CA MET A 317 13.68 7.87 12.32
C MET A 317 14.29 8.06 13.71
N ALA A 318 13.68 8.89 14.55
CA ALA A 318 14.11 9.03 15.94
C ALA A 318 13.84 7.75 16.76
N ASP A 319 12.76 7.03 16.48
CA ASP A 319 12.49 5.72 17.08
C ASP A 319 13.47 4.65 16.58
N TRP A 320 13.79 4.65 15.28
CA TRP A 320 14.84 3.79 14.71
C TRP A 320 16.18 3.97 15.46
N ALA A 321 16.54 5.22 15.76
CA ALA A 321 17.75 5.53 16.50
C ALA A 321 17.68 5.11 17.97
N ASN A 322 16.49 4.81 18.49
CA ASN A 322 16.20 4.32 19.84
C ASN A 322 15.79 2.84 19.84
N ASP A 323 16.36 2.05 18.94
CA ASP A 323 16.14 0.61 18.82
C ASP A 323 14.66 0.19 18.66
N ASP A 324 13.86 1.00 17.95
CA ASP A 324 12.44 0.78 17.69
C ASP A 324 11.58 0.62 18.96
N ALA A 325 11.92 1.33 20.02
CA ALA A 325 11.30 1.12 21.33
C ALA A 325 9.78 1.35 21.31
N ASN A 326 9.30 2.38 20.59
CA ASN A 326 7.87 2.63 20.44
C ASN A 326 7.21 1.59 19.56
N LEU A 327 7.79 1.30 18.39
CA LEU A 327 7.28 0.30 17.45
C LEU A 327 7.05 -1.05 18.11
N LEU A 328 8.08 -1.54 18.82
CA LEU A 328 8.03 -2.83 19.50
C LEU A 328 7.01 -2.86 20.64
N GLY A 329 6.89 -1.75 21.39
CA GLY A 329 5.88 -1.59 22.44
C GLY A 329 4.45 -1.65 21.87
N TRP A 330 4.16 -0.91 20.82
CA TRP A 330 2.84 -0.91 20.18
C TRP A 330 2.50 -2.26 19.51
N ARG A 331 3.49 -2.92 18.96
CA ARG A 331 3.36 -4.28 18.43
C ARG A 331 2.94 -5.26 19.52
N GLU A 332 3.57 -5.19 20.70
CA GLU A 332 3.20 -6.01 21.86
C GLU A 332 1.77 -5.69 22.33
N GLU A 333 1.41 -4.41 22.45
CA GLU A 333 0.06 -3.97 22.81
C GLU A 333 -0.99 -4.51 21.83
N THR A 334 -0.70 -4.49 20.52
CA THR A 334 -1.59 -5.07 19.48
C THR A 334 -1.80 -6.55 19.70
N GLY A 335 -0.74 -7.32 20.00
CA GLY A 335 -0.80 -8.75 20.32
C GLY A 335 -1.63 -9.07 21.56
N GLN A 336 -1.82 -8.10 22.46
CA GLN A 336 -2.62 -8.26 23.69
C GLN A 336 -4.08 -7.84 23.53
N THR A 337 -4.50 -7.30 22.39
CA THR A 337 -5.90 -6.87 22.18
C THR A 337 -6.86 -8.06 22.23
N ALA A 338 -8.09 -7.81 22.66
CA ALA A 338 -9.11 -8.84 22.72
C ALA A 338 -9.46 -9.39 21.33
N PHE A 339 -9.42 -8.55 20.29
CA PHE A 339 -9.60 -8.99 18.90
C PHE A 339 -8.49 -9.95 18.45
N GLU A 340 -7.24 -9.66 18.77
CA GLU A 340 -6.13 -10.56 18.38
C GLU A 340 -6.25 -11.94 19.02
N ASN A 341 -6.83 -12.01 20.21
CA ASN A 341 -6.94 -13.20 21.04
C ASN A 341 -8.36 -13.79 21.11
N TYR A 342 -9.24 -13.47 20.15
CA TYR A 342 -10.58 -14.04 20.17
C TYR A 342 -10.55 -15.58 20.04
N PRO A 343 -11.46 -16.31 20.72
CA PRO A 343 -11.48 -17.76 20.67
C PRO A 343 -11.87 -18.27 19.28
N GLU A 344 -11.19 -19.29 18.80
CA GLU A 344 -11.59 -19.99 17.58
C GLU A 344 -12.90 -20.75 17.79
N GLY A 345 -13.71 -20.87 16.74
CA GLY A 345 -14.98 -21.59 16.75
C GLY A 345 -15.39 -22.05 15.35
N ASP A 346 -16.28 -23.02 15.28
CA ASP A 346 -16.79 -23.62 14.04
C ASP A 346 -17.95 -22.79 13.42
N VAL A 347 -17.85 -21.45 13.50
CA VAL A 347 -18.86 -20.57 12.92
C VAL A 347 -18.57 -20.41 11.42
N GLU A 348 -19.56 -20.68 10.58
CA GLU A 348 -19.54 -20.34 9.15
C GLU A 348 -20.34 -19.06 8.92
N ILE A 349 -19.77 -18.13 8.19
CA ILE A 349 -20.40 -16.84 7.82
C ILE A 349 -20.44 -16.80 6.29
N SER A 350 -21.63 -16.64 5.73
CA SER A 350 -21.79 -16.54 4.28
C SER A 350 -21.30 -15.17 3.77
N GLU A 351 -20.94 -15.10 2.49
CA GLU A 351 -20.47 -13.86 1.86
C GLU A 351 -21.46 -12.70 2.07
N GLN A 352 -22.76 -12.93 1.88
CA GLN A 352 -23.77 -11.89 2.08
C GLN A 352 -23.92 -11.48 3.54
N GLU A 353 -23.74 -12.40 4.47
CA GLU A 353 -23.84 -12.12 5.90
C GLU A 353 -22.75 -11.15 6.39
N TYR A 354 -21.56 -11.13 5.77
CA TYR A 354 -20.55 -10.11 6.06
C TYR A 354 -21.04 -8.70 5.73
N PHE A 355 -21.89 -8.52 4.73
CA PHE A 355 -22.51 -7.24 4.41
C PHE A 355 -23.71 -6.95 5.33
N ASP A 356 -24.58 -7.92 5.53
CA ASP A 356 -25.80 -7.74 6.31
C ASP A 356 -25.50 -7.44 7.78
N ASN A 357 -24.51 -8.11 8.37
CA ASN A 357 -24.10 -7.97 9.77
C ASN A 357 -22.89 -7.04 9.96
N GLY A 358 -22.27 -6.57 8.88
CA GLY A 358 -21.09 -5.71 8.87
C GLY A 358 -21.31 -4.31 8.28
N ILE A 359 -22.51 -3.76 8.40
CA ILE A 359 -22.87 -2.42 7.86
C ILE A 359 -21.86 -1.36 8.32
N LEU A 360 -21.41 -1.44 9.57
CA LEU A 360 -20.41 -0.53 10.12
C LEU A 360 -19.05 -0.65 9.41
N MET A 361 -18.62 -1.89 9.05
CA MET A 361 -17.38 -2.08 8.29
C MET A 361 -17.46 -1.38 6.92
N VAL A 362 -18.59 -1.52 6.22
CA VAL A 362 -18.84 -0.84 4.94
C VAL A 362 -18.79 0.68 5.13
N ALA A 363 -19.38 1.20 6.21
CA ALA A 363 -19.34 2.62 6.54
C ALA A 363 -17.91 3.12 6.83
N MET A 364 -17.12 2.34 7.57
CA MET A 364 -15.72 2.67 7.86
C MET A 364 -14.84 2.65 6.61
N VAL A 365 -15.02 1.67 5.73
CA VAL A 365 -14.31 1.60 4.45
C VAL A 365 -14.65 2.80 3.57
N ARG A 366 -15.94 3.13 3.39
CA ARG A 366 -16.33 4.31 2.62
C ARG A 366 -15.73 5.58 3.20
N ALA A 367 -15.92 5.82 4.50
CA ALA A 367 -15.41 7.02 5.15
C ALA A 367 -13.89 7.14 5.04
N GLY A 368 -13.16 6.06 5.27
CA GLY A 368 -11.70 6.04 5.23
C GLY A 368 -11.14 6.25 3.83
N VAL A 369 -11.72 5.60 2.81
CA VAL A 369 -11.32 5.78 1.40
C VAL A 369 -11.54 7.22 0.96
N GLU A 370 -12.73 7.77 1.20
CA GLU A 370 -13.06 9.15 0.81
C GLU A 370 -12.18 10.16 1.55
N LEU A 371 -11.96 10.01 2.86
CA LEU A 371 -11.11 10.91 3.65
C LEU A 371 -9.64 10.88 3.22
N ALA A 372 -9.08 9.70 2.97
CA ALA A 372 -7.70 9.56 2.50
C ALA A 372 -7.52 10.20 1.13
N PHE A 373 -8.43 9.92 0.20
CA PHE A 373 -8.46 10.53 -1.12
C PHE A 373 -8.55 12.06 -1.05
N GLU A 374 -9.52 12.59 -0.27
CA GLU A 374 -9.72 14.02 -0.10
C GLU A 374 -8.51 14.73 0.53
N ALA A 375 -7.89 14.12 1.55
CA ALA A 375 -6.70 14.69 2.20
C ALA A 375 -5.50 14.76 1.25
N MET A 376 -5.27 13.70 0.47
CA MET A 376 -4.20 13.63 -0.51
C MET A 376 -4.40 14.66 -1.64
N THR A 377 -5.59 14.70 -2.24
CA THR A 377 -5.87 15.62 -3.35
C THR A 377 -5.87 17.08 -2.92
N ALA A 378 -6.36 17.39 -1.72
CA ALA A 378 -6.26 18.73 -1.14
C ALA A 378 -4.82 19.21 -0.93
N SER A 379 -3.86 18.29 -0.80
CA SER A 379 -2.43 18.59 -0.64
C SER A 379 -1.65 18.66 -1.96
N GLY A 380 -2.34 18.46 -3.10
CA GLY A 380 -1.75 18.55 -4.44
C GLY A 380 -1.32 17.21 -5.03
N ILE A 381 -1.59 16.09 -4.37
CA ILE A 381 -1.44 14.75 -4.96
C ILE A 381 -2.58 14.57 -5.97
N ILE A 382 -2.24 14.07 -7.15
CA ILE A 382 -3.22 13.89 -8.23
C ILE A 382 -4.15 12.69 -7.95
N ASP A 383 -5.34 12.74 -8.53
CA ASP A 383 -6.44 11.79 -8.28
C ASP A 383 -6.03 10.32 -8.53
N GLU A 384 -5.22 10.06 -9.55
CA GLU A 384 -4.73 8.71 -9.87
C GLU A 384 -3.88 8.11 -8.73
N SER A 385 -2.92 8.86 -8.20
CA SER A 385 -2.10 8.42 -7.06
C SER A 385 -2.95 8.25 -5.81
N ALA A 386 -3.82 9.22 -5.53
CA ALA A 386 -4.73 9.17 -4.39
C ALA A 386 -5.69 7.96 -4.45
N TYR A 387 -6.17 7.59 -5.64
CA TYR A 387 -7.00 6.41 -5.85
C TYR A 387 -6.27 5.11 -5.51
N TYR A 388 -5.04 4.94 -6.00
CA TYR A 388 -4.26 3.72 -5.71
C TYR A 388 -4.00 3.57 -4.22
N GLU A 389 -3.61 4.63 -3.54
CA GLU A 389 -3.21 4.62 -2.13
C GLU A 389 -4.39 4.74 -1.14
N SER A 390 -5.61 4.91 -1.61
CA SER A 390 -6.78 4.95 -0.74
C SER A 390 -7.76 3.79 -0.98
N LEU A 391 -7.89 3.33 -2.22
CA LEU A 391 -8.92 2.35 -2.59
C LEU A 391 -8.34 1.07 -3.19
N HIS A 392 -7.39 1.20 -4.13
CA HIS A 392 -6.94 0.05 -4.93
C HIS A 392 -6.16 -0.97 -4.10
N GLU A 393 -5.29 -0.52 -3.21
CA GLU A 393 -4.48 -1.41 -2.36
C GLU A 393 -5.24 -1.98 -1.15
N LEU A 394 -6.32 -1.33 -0.74
CA LEU A 394 -7.05 -1.70 0.46
C LEU A 394 -7.46 -3.19 0.53
N PRO A 395 -7.97 -3.82 -0.55
CA PRO A 395 -8.30 -5.25 -0.52
C PRO A 395 -7.11 -6.16 -0.24
N LEU A 396 -5.90 -5.75 -0.60
CA LEU A 396 -4.68 -6.55 -0.37
C LEU A 396 -4.29 -6.55 1.11
N ILE A 397 -4.40 -5.41 1.77
CA ILE A 397 -4.16 -5.31 3.21
C ILE A 397 -5.27 -6.03 3.99
N ALA A 398 -6.53 -5.86 3.60
CA ALA A 398 -7.66 -6.57 4.18
C ALA A 398 -7.51 -8.11 4.08
N ASN A 399 -7.02 -8.61 2.94
CA ASN A 399 -6.66 -10.02 2.77
C ASN A 399 -5.55 -10.48 3.74
N THR A 400 -4.59 -9.58 4.02
CA THR A 400 -3.53 -9.88 5.00
C THR A 400 -4.11 -9.97 6.42
N VAL A 401 -5.03 -9.08 6.79
CA VAL A 401 -5.78 -9.18 8.07
C VAL A 401 -6.57 -10.49 8.16
N ALA A 402 -7.24 -10.89 7.07
CA ALA A 402 -8.00 -12.15 7.02
C ALA A 402 -7.10 -13.37 7.29
N ARG A 403 -5.91 -13.40 6.72
CA ARG A 403 -4.98 -14.52 6.87
C ARG A 403 -4.17 -14.51 8.17
N LYS A 404 -3.91 -13.32 8.74
CA LYS A 404 -2.88 -13.14 9.77
C LYS A 404 -3.33 -12.38 11.02
N ARG A 405 -4.53 -11.83 11.05
CA ARG A 405 -4.99 -10.86 12.04
C ARG A 405 -4.09 -9.61 12.08
N LEU A 406 -4.19 -8.80 13.14
CA LEU A 406 -3.51 -7.51 13.20
C LEU A 406 -2.03 -7.62 13.54
N TYR A 407 -1.67 -8.47 14.50
CA TYR A 407 -0.28 -8.60 14.94
C TYR A 407 0.64 -9.03 13.80
N GLU A 408 0.34 -10.16 13.16
CA GLU A 408 1.17 -10.64 12.05
C GLU A 408 1.02 -9.78 10.79
N MET A 409 -0.14 -9.13 10.57
CA MET A 409 -0.29 -8.16 9.48
C MET A 409 0.76 -7.06 9.64
N ASN A 410 0.87 -6.45 10.80
CA ASN A 410 1.87 -5.41 11.09
C ASN A 410 3.31 -5.91 10.92
N VAL A 411 3.61 -7.12 11.34
CA VAL A 411 4.98 -7.70 11.22
C VAL A 411 5.39 -7.96 9.76
N VAL A 412 4.44 -8.16 8.84
CA VAL A 412 4.76 -8.51 7.43
C VAL A 412 4.69 -7.35 6.45
N ILE A 413 4.08 -6.24 6.83
CA ILE A 413 4.14 -4.98 6.06
C ILE A 413 5.49 -4.28 6.27
N SER A 414 5.70 -3.13 5.64
CA SER A 414 6.93 -2.35 5.85
C SER A 414 7.00 -1.77 7.27
N ASP A 415 8.20 -1.53 7.80
CA ASP A 415 8.37 -0.86 9.09
C ASP A 415 7.76 0.56 9.07
N THR A 416 7.77 1.23 7.92
CA THR A 416 7.14 2.54 7.71
C THR A 416 5.62 2.48 7.82
N ALA A 417 5.01 1.49 7.16
CA ALA A 417 3.58 1.23 7.26
C ALA A 417 3.14 0.87 8.68
N GLU A 418 3.87 -0.03 9.33
CA GLU A 418 3.57 -0.46 10.69
C GLU A 418 3.65 0.72 11.68
N TYR A 419 4.72 1.51 11.62
CA TYR A 419 4.89 2.66 12.49
C TYR A 419 3.77 3.69 12.29
N GLY A 420 3.45 3.99 11.03
CA GLY A 420 2.38 4.92 10.67
C GLY A 420 0.99 4.42 11.09
N ASN A 421 0.71 3.13 10.89
CA ASN A 421 -0.50 2.48 11.37
C ASN A 421 -0.69 2.71 12.89
N TYR A 422 0.34 2.45 13.70
CA TYR A 422 0.22 2.64 15.14
C TYR A 422 0.02 4.09 15.55
N LEU A 423 0.70 5.04 14.90
CA LEU A 423 0.46 6.45 15.15
C LEU A 423 -0.99 6.87 14.91
N PHE A 424 -1.59 6.35 13.85
CA PHE A 424 -3.00 6.60 13.56
C PHE A 424 -3.93 5.83 14.52
N ALA A 425 -3.75 4.53 14.66
CA ALA A 425 -4.62 3.67 15.45
C ALA A 425 -4.64 4.04 16.94
N ASN A 426 -3.51 4.47 17.49
CA ASN A 426 -3.41 4.91 18.88
C ASN A 426 -4.21 6.18 19.19
N VAL A 427 -4.52 6.99 18.18
CA VAL A 427 -5.42 8.14 18.30
C VAL A 427 -6.84 7.78 17.90
N ALA A 428 -7.00 7.05 16.79
CA ALA A 428 -8.30 6.67 16.25
C ALA A 428 -9.10 5.75 17.18
N THR A 429 -8.44 4.76 17.78
CA THR A 429 -9.11 3.78 18.65
C THR A 429 -9.80 4.42 19.86
N PRO A 430 -9.13 5.23 20.70
CA PRO A 430 -9.80 5.91 21.79
C PRO A 430 -10.83 6.93 21.30
N LEU A 431 -10.56 7.65 20.21
CA LEU A 431 -11.51 8.61 19.64
C LEU A 431 -12.81 7.92 19.20
N LEU A 432 -12.71 6.83 18.48
CA LEU A 432 -13.87 6.03 18.06
C LEU A 432 -14.59 5.43 19.27
N ARG A 433 -13.86 4.84 20.21
CA ARG A 433 -14.43 4.23 21.42
C ARG A 433 -15.26 5.21 22.24
N GLU A 434 -14.78 6.44 22.40
CA GLU A 434 -15.39 7.46 23.27
C GLU A 434 -16.48 8.27 22.57
N LYS A 435 -16.30 8.59 21.29
CA LYS A 435 -17.18 9.56 20.60
C LYS A 435 -18.16 8.94 19.62
N PHE A 436 -17.82 7.81 19.01
CA PHE A 436 -18.63 7.18 17.97
C PHE A 436 -19.33 5.90 18.45
N MET A 437 -18.60 4.97 19.02
CA MET A 437 -19.14 3.64 19.41
C MET A 437 -20.28 3.68 20.43
N PRO A 438 -20.43 4.68 21.31
CA PRO A 438 -21.61 4.75 22.20
C PRO A 438 -22.95 4.88 21.44
N SER A 439 -22.97 5.51 20.25
CA SER A 439 -24.17 5.65 19.41
C SER A 439 -24.41 4.44 18.50
N VAL A 440 -23.44 3.54 18.34
CA VAL A 440 -23.50 2.35 17.48
C VAL A 440 -24.27 1.24 18.20
N SER A 441 -25.22 0.61 17.48
CA SER A 441 -25.95 -0.59 17.96
C SER A 441 -25.46 -1.85 17.24
N THR A 442 -25.79 -3.03 17.79
CA THR A 442 -25.48 -4.32 17.15
C THR A 442 -26.27 -4.56 15.85
N ASP A 443 -27.27 -3.73 15.54
CA ASP A 443 -27.99 -3.80 14.27
C ASP A 443 -27.14 -3.42 13.07
N VAL A 444 -26.06 -2.67 13.29
CA VAL A 444 -25.13 -2.28 12.24
C VAL A 444 -23.79 -3.03 12.30
N ILE A 445 -23.54 -3.75 13.39
CA ILE A 445 -22.36 -4.61 13.54
C ILE A 445 -22.68 -5.82 14.42
N GLY A 446 -22.79 -6.98 13.81
CA GLY A 446 -22.98 -8.25 14.48
C GLY A 446 -24.33 -8.96 14.28
N LYS A 447 -25.45 -8.25 14.09
CA LYS A 447 -26.80 -8.83 13.93
C LYS A 447 -27.53 -8.46 12.65
N GLY A 448 -27.14 -7.35 12.01
CA GLY A 448 -27.87 -6.78 10.88
C GLY A 448 -29.20 -6.11 11.27
N LEU A 449 -29.76 -5.37 10.32
CA LEU A 449 -31.02 -4.63 10.50
C LEU A 449 -32.19 -5.61 10.62
N GLY A 450 -33.04 -5.42 11.62
CA GLY A 450 -34.28 -6.21 11.79
C GLY A 450 -35.31 -5.96 10.68
N GLU A 451 -36.28 -6.90 10.53
CA GLU A 451 -37.35 -6.83 9.51
C GLU A 451 -38.20 -5.56 9.55
N SER A 452 -38.29 -4.88 10.69
CA SER A 452 -39.01 -3.60 10.85
C SER A 452 -38.34 -2.43 10.10
N SER A 453 -37.11 -2.60 9.64
CA SER A 453 -36.32 -1.61 8.90
C SER A 453 -36.56 -1.62 7.38
N ASN A 454 -37.50 -2.41 6.87
CA ASN A 454 -37.73 -2.59 5.43
C ASN A 454 -38.43 -1.41 4.73
N GLN A 455 -38.81 -0.35 5.44
CA GLN A 455 -39.34 0.85 4.82
C GLN A 455 -38.19 1.75 4.33
N VAL A 456 -38.20 2.03 3.04
CA VAL A 456 -37.17 2.87 2.37
C VAL A 456 -37.81 4.19 1.95
N ASP A 457 -37.19 5.28 2.36
CA ASP A 457 -37.44 6.58 1.75
C ASP A 457 -36.73 6.64 0.39
N ASN A 458 -37.49 6.53 -0.69
CA ASN A 458 -36.96 6.53 -2.04
C ASN A 458 -36.24 7.83 -2.40
N ALA A 459 -36.68 8.97 -1.88
CA ALA A 459 -36.03 10.25 -2.12
C ALA A 459 -34.65 10.25 -1.46
N ARG A 460 -34.57 9.79 -0.22
CA ARG A 460 -33.29 9.64 0.51
C ARG A 460 -32.35 8.66 -0.16
N LEU A 461 -32.86 7.54 -0.66
CA LEU A 461 -32.05 6.57 -1.39
C LEU A 461 -31.43 7.13 -2.67
N ILE A 462 -32.20 7.97 -3.40
CA ILE A 462 -31.68 8.67 -4.60
C ILE A 462 -30.53 9.60 -4.20
N GLU A 463 -30.74 10.46 -3.18
CA GLU A 463 -29.72 11.38 -2.67
C GLU A 463 -28.43 10.62 -2.27
N VAL A 464 -28.56 9.50 -1.54
CA VAL A 464 -27.45 8.67 -1.12
C VAL A 464 -26.68 8.10 -2.33
N ASN A 465 -27.41 7.54 -3.31
CA ASN A 465 -26.78 6.99 -4.51
C ASN A 465 -26.07 8.07 -5.33
N GLU A 466 -26.65 9.26 -5.46
CA GLU A 466 -26.02 10.39 -6.14
C GLU A 466 -24.77 10.88 -5.40
N ALA A 467 -24.82 11.00 -4.07
CA ALA A 467 -23.68 11.43 -3.27
C ALA A 467 -22.50 10.46 -3.38
N ILE A 468 -22.75 9.13 -3.37
CA ILE A 468 -21.70 8.12 -3.54
C ILE A 468 -21.09 8.23 -4.94
N ARG A 469 -21.91 8.19 -5.97
CA ARG A 469 -21.46 8.18 -7.38
C ARG A 469 -20.74 9.45 -7.80
N ASN A 470 -21.08 10.58 -7.22
CA ASN A 470 -20.50 11.89 -7.55
C ASN A 470 -19.21 12.18 -6.78
N HIS A 471 -18.75 11.28 -5.92
CA HIS A 471 -17.46 11.46 -5.27
C HIS A 471 -16.32 11.35 -6.29
N PRO A 472 -15.29 12.23 -6.27
CA PRO A 472 -14.20 12.20 -7.26
C PRO A 472 -13.47 10.85 -7.35
N VAL A 473 -13.34 10.10 -6.24
CA VAL A 473 -12.72 8.76 -6.24
C VAL A 473 -13.45 7.76 -7.15
N GLU A 474 -14.77 7.92 -7.34
CA GLU A 474 -15.55 7.06 -8.24
C GLU A 474 -15.27 7.37 -9.71
N TYR A 475 -15.15 8.64 -10.08
CA TYR A 475 -14.84 9.05 -11.46
C TYR A 475 -13.47 8.56 -11.89
N ILE A 476 -12.42 8.88 -11.13
CA ILE A 476 -11.07 8.41 -11.47
C ILE A 476 -10.97 6.89 -11.37
N GLY A 477 -11.68 6.27 -10.41
CA GLY A 477 -11.73 4.83 -10.24
C GLY A 477 -12.38 4.11 -11.43
N GLU A 478 -13.45 4.66 -12.01
CA GLU A 478 -14.08 4.09 -13.22
C GLU A 478 -13.10 4.11 -14.40
N GLU A 479 -12.42 5.24 -14.61
CA GLU A 479 -11.41 5.41 -15.66
C GLU A 479 -10.26 4.41 -15.50
N LEU A 480 -9.65 4.34 -14.33
CA LEU A 480 -8.51 3.46 -14.06
C LEU A 480 -8.89 1.97 -14.13
N ARG A 481 -10.06 1.58 -13.61
CA ARG A 481 -10.55 0.20 -13.74
C ARG A 481 -10.84 -0.18 -15.19
N ALA A 482 -11.31 0.76 -16.01
CA ALA A 482 -11.50 0.52 -17.44
C ALA A 482 -10.16 0.21 -18.12
N TYR A 483 -9.13 1.01 -17.90
CA TYR A 483 -7.78 0.73 -18.40
C TYR A 483 -7.25 -0.63 -17.95
N MET A 484 -7.32 -0.95 -16.67
CA MET A 484 -6.87 -2.24 -16.14
C MET A 484 -7.65 -3.42 -16.71
N SER A 485 -8.97 -3.28 -16.92
CA SER A 485 -9.83 -4.32 -17.50
C SER A 485 -9.51 -4.58 -18.96
N ASP A 486 -9.25 -3.55 -19.74
CA ASP A 486 -8.87 -3.66 -21.14
C ASP A 486 -7.51 -4.34 -21.30
N MET A 487 -6.55 -4.03 -20.41
CA MET A 487 -5.26 -4.72 -20.40
C MET A 487 -5.36 -6.20 -20.06
N LYS A 488 -6.23 -6.59 -19.11
CA LYS A 488 -6.53 -8.00 -18.80
C LYS A 488 -7.15 -8.74 -20.00
N ARG A 489 -8.08 -8.12 -20.71
CA ARG A 489 -8.71 -8.73 -21.93
C ARG A 489 -7.71 -8.98 -23.03
N ILE A 490 -6.78 -8.07 -23.26
CA ILE A 490 -5.71 -8.21 -24.26
C ILE A 490 -4.75 -9.35 -23.87
N ALA A 491 -4.43 -9.50 -22.58
CA ALA A 491 -3.53 -10.55 -22.10
C ALA A 491 -4.14 -11.97 -22.21
N VAL A 492 -5.46 -12.10 -22.12
CA VAL A 492 -6.17 -13.39 -22.21
C VAL A 492 -6.50 -13.77 -23.67
N GLY A 493 -6.51 -12.80 -24.58
CA GLY A 493 -6.85 -12.99 -26.01
C GLY A 493 -5.65 -13.09 -26.96
N GLY A 494 -4.40 -13.12 -26.41
CA GLY A 494 -3.15 -13.18 -27.20
C GLY A 494 -2.48 -14.54 -27.15
#